data_80f1d7ab21c8e0f0195aebdb008a4603
#
_entry.id   80f1d7ab21c8e0f0195aebdb008a4603
#
_cell.length_a   1.000
_cell.length_b   1.000
_cell.length_c   1.000
_cell.angle_alpha   90.00
_cell.angle_beta   90.00
_cell.angle_gamma   90.00
#
_symmetry.space_group_name_H-M   'P 1'
#
loop_
_entity.id
_entity.type
_entity.pdbx_description
1 polymer ?
#
loop_
_entity_poly.entity_id
_entity_poly.type
_entity_poly.pdbx_seq_one_letter_code
_entity_poly.pdbx_strand_id
1 'polypeptide(L)'
;MKHPKHPLRPTSLALAILCCLLFLVLAPYFVGGRHLDLKGAAVLAASRDSYSLSSPVRLLATPVVELESGTLSLPHSSGLARSGEVIAMLITGGGPRMTLDNATFTADFSTAEPSFSQASLAGIAPLVTSFQKLQFDTLAIQNGSVRIKMSDGSTLTLDDLVADVTSKPNGTVRAAGSFSFRGEKVSFDTTLGASAAAPTAARPITASLDSKMLSASLDGSILLADNPRLLSPRAEINIPHLRQAAYWLGAGWPPGFGFDDFHAKGQLEWVNRTLAFQKAVLQMDGNEAEGTLSVNFGAGRPAVDGTLGLKTLDLSKYLARGGTAEPGSDTSLLSLVGGARGLHFPLIESVDADLRISSDSVVVPGLTIGHSAATISLKAGKMLADIAELEIDDGMRGGGQLRIDTNGSHPNYDVHAKLESIDLGQAGKAIFGHPTIQGRGDVIVDLTADGDSGDTLLRSLDGKLCVTLVEGGQLGVDINQLVTAASSPQQATLWRAAASSAIPIDQLDARFAVVNGVIRTETAQAMAGERAMKADGVIDLPARSLDIELAIGDRARADAGEDVKPAPRQVIDLHGPWAQPTMQPVAAPGTGEPHDTPAGPG
;
A
#
# COMPACT_ATOMS: atom_id res chain seq x y z
N MET A 1 -25.39 -2.96 17.62
CA MET A 1 -25.50 -3.23 16.18
C MET A 1 -24.35 -4.16 15.81
N LYS A 2 -24.63 -5.39 15.36
CA LYS A 2 -23.59 -6.36 15.00
C LYS A 2 -23.04 -5.97 13.62
N HIS A 3 -21.77 -5.59 13.54
CA HIS A 3 -21.07 -5.42 12.29
C HIS A 3 -20.99 -6.75 11.54
N PRO A 4 -21.21 -6.80 10.23
CA PRO A 4 -20.99 -8.00 9.44
C PRO A 4 -19.49 -8.34 9.45
N LYS A 5 -19.16 -9.55 9.89
CA LYS A 5 -17.81 -10.07 10.16
C LYS A 5 -17.06 -10.60 8.93
N HIS A 6 -17.38 -10.21 7.72
CA HIS A 6 -16.60 -10.62 6.55
C HIS A 6 -16.17 -9.38 5.76
N PRO A 7 -14.88 -9.00 5.79
CA PRO A 7 -14.35 -8.06 4.82
C PRO A 7 -14.53 -8.70 3.44
N LEU A 8 -15.14 -7.97 2.52
CA LEU A 8 -15.19 -8.36 1.12
C LEU A 8 -13.75 -8.59 0.66
N ARG A 9 -13.48 -9.76 0.07
CA ARG A 9 -12.16 -10.07 -0.47
C ARG A 9 -11.80 -9.02 -1.53
N PRO A 10 -10.53 -8.61 -1.70
CA PRO A 10 -10.12 -7.58 -2.68
C PRO A 10 -10.51 -7.92 -4.12
N THR A 11 -10.75 -9.19 -4.43
CA THR A 11 -11.39 -9.64 -5.68
C THR A 11 -12.78 -9.04 -5.87
N SER A 12 -13.53 -8.77 -4.79
CA SER A 12 -14.86 -8.14 -4.87
C SER A 12 -14.78 -6.66 -5.22
N LEU A 13 -13.68 -6.00 -4.85
CA LEU A 13 -13.45 -4.57 -5.13
C LEU A 13 -13.14 -4.33 -6.61
N ALA A 14 -12.17 -5.05 -7.16
CA ALA A 14 -11.83 -5.00 -8.59
C ALA A 14 -13.03 -5.42 -9.43
N LEU A 15 -13.80 -6.38 -8.95
CA LEU A 15 -15.01 -6.85 -9.58
C LEU A 15 -16.16 -5.86 -9.50
N ALA A 16 -16.34 -5.12 -8.41
CA ALA A 16 -17.39 -4.10 -8.31
C ALA A 16 -17.12 -2.95 -9.29
N ILE A 17 -15.87 -2.48 -9.39
CA ILE A 17 -15.46 -1.47 -10.38
C ILE A 17 -15.64 -2.04 -11.79
N LEU A 18 -15.22 -3.27 -12.00
CA LEU A 18 -15.33 -3.96 -13.27
C LEU A 18 -16.77 -4.29 -13.63
N CYS A 19 -17.59 -4.78 -12.69
CA CYS A 19 -19.03 -5.01 -12.91
C CYS A 19 -19.77 -3.69 -13.12
N CYS A 20 -19.39 -2.59 -12.46
CA CYS A 20 -19.95 -1.29 -12.76
C CYS A 20 -19.57 -0.83 -14.18
N LEU A 21 -18.30 -0.85 -14.55
CA LEU A 21 -17.85 -0.55 -15.91
C LEU A 21 -18.48 -1.51 -16.94
N LEU A 22 -18.61 -2.78 -16.57
CA LEU A 22 -19.13 -3.82 -17.44
C LEU A 22 -20.63 -3.83 -17.52
N PHE A 23 -21.32 -3.60 -16.40
CA PHE A 23 -22.77 -3.43 -16.40
C PHE A 23 -23.15 -2.21 -17.24
N LEU A 24 -22.32 -1.18 -17.23
CA LEU A 24 -22.50 0.02 -18.04
C LEU A 24 -22.24 -0.23 -19.52
N VAL A 25 -21.29 -1.10 -19.84
CA VAL A 25 -21.10 -1.63 -21.21
C VAL A 25 -22.23 -2.60 -21.57
N LEU A 26 -22.87 -3.25 -20.58
CA LEU A 26 -23.80 -4.35 -20.75
C LEU A 26 -25.27 -3.97 -20.49
N ALA A 27 -25.56 -2.82 -19.85
CA ALA A 27 -26.95 -2.37 -19.69
C ALA A 27 -27.73 -2.35 -21.02
N PRO A 28 -27.14 -1.98 -22.17
CA PRO A 28 -27.79 -2.16 -23.47
C PRO A 28 -28.03 -3.61 -23.84
N TYR A 29 -27.44 -4.53 -23.14
CA TYR A 29 -27.26 -5.91 -23.55
C TYR A 29 -28.24 -6.89 -22.90
N PHE A 30 -29.11 -6.44 -22.04
CA PHE A 30 -30.03 -7.33 -21.32
C PHE A 30 -31.24 -7.84 -22.13
N VAL A 31 -31.35 -7.54 -23.41
CA VAL A 31 -32.53 -7.88 -24.20
C VAL A 31 -32.22 -8.60 -25.53
N GLY A 32 -31.89 -9.90 -25.52
CA GLY A 32 -31.91 -10.64 -26.78
C GLY A 32 -30.90 -11.76 -27.02
N GLY A 33 -31.00 -12.87 -26.32
CA GLY A 33 -30.39 -14.13 -26.70
C GLY A 33 -31.35 -15.05 -27.46
N ARG A 34 -30.83 -15.97 -28.29
CA ARG A 34 -31.58 -16.91 -29.12
C ARG A 34 -32.45 -17.92 -28.36
N HIS A 35 -32.43 -17.95 -27.05
CA HIS A 35 -33.22 -18.85 -26.21
C HIS A 35 -33.88 -18.10 -25.05
N LEU A 36 -34.76 -17.15 -25.40
CA LEU A 36 -35.77 -16.73 -24.44
C LEU A 36 -36.75 -17.88 -24.28
N ASP A 37 -36.69 -18.53 -23.13
CA ASP A 37 -37.75 -19.45 -22.75
C ASP A 37 -38.96 -18.65 -22.27
N LEU A 38 -39.78 -18.24 -23.25
CA LEU A 38 -41.02 -17.51 -23.00
C LEU A 38 -42.13 -18.39 -22.46
N LYS A 39 -41.86 -19.69 -22.18
CA LYS A 39 -42.81 -20.59 -21.55
C LYS A 39 -43.03 -20.16 -20.11
N GLY A 40 -44.05 -19.37 -19.87
CA GLY A 40 -44.45 -18.91 -18.55
C GLY A 40 -44.37 -17.38 -18.34
N ALA A 41 -43.88 -16.60 -19.30
CA ALA A 41 -43.97 -15.15 -19.22
C ALA A 41 -45.41 -14.70 -19.40
N ALA A 42 -46.08 -14.32 -18.32
CA ALA A 42 -47.41 -13.71 -18.40
C ALA A 42 -47.25 -12.19 -18.38
N VAL A 43 -47.79 -11.51 -19.40
CA VAL A 43 -47.82 -10.04 -19.51
C VAL A 43 -49.26 -9.61 -19.29
N LEU A 44 -49.47 -8.75 -18.30
CA LEU A 44 -50.79 -8.17 -18.04
C LEU A 44 -50.86 -6.78 -18.68
N ALA A 45 -51.85 -6.54 -19.51
CA ALA A 45 -52.13 -5.22 -20.03
C ALA A 45 -52.63 -4.31 -18.92
N ALA A 46 -51.87 -3.28 -18.54
CA ALA A 46 -52.27 -2.31 -17.52
C ALA A 46 -53.05 -1.12 -18.11
N SER A 47 -52.80 -0.80 -19.37
CA SER A 47 -53.53 0.22 -20.16
C SER A 47 -53.32 -0.06 -21.65
N ARG A 48 -53.93 0.81 -22.53
CA ARG A 48 -53.81 0.63 -23.98
C ARG A 48 -52.38 0.55 -24.51
N ASP A 49 -51.42 1.19 -23.85
CA ASP A 49 -50.03 1.35 -24.32
C ASP A 49 -48.99 0.95 -23.27
N SER A 50 -49.38 0.31 -22.17
CA SER A 50 -48.46 -0.18 -21.12
C SER A 50 -48.72 -1.62 -20.74
N TYR A 51 -47.65 -2.38 -20.58
CA TYR A 51 -47.63 -3.82 -20.30
C TYR A 51 -46.76 -4.10 -19.08
N SER A 52 -47.35 -4.71 -18.05
CA SER A 52 -46.64 -5.10 -16.87
C SER A 52 -46.25 -6.58 -16.91
N LEU A 53 -45.05 -6.91 -16.50
CA LEU A 53 -44.58 -8.28 -16.36
C LEU A 53 -45.22 -8.91 -15.14
N SER A 54 -45.83 -10.09 -15.30
CA SER A 54 -46.43 -10.89 -14.20
C SER A 54 -45.53 -12.04 -13.75
N SER A 55 -44.47 -12.36 -14.49
CA SER A 55 -43.48 -13.37 -14.13
C SER A 55 -42.11 -12.99 -14.72
N PRO A 56 -41.00 -13.45 -14.09
CA PRO A 56 -39.63 -13.14 -14.57
C PRO A 56 -39.40 -13.64 -16.00
N VAL A 57 -38.68 -12.85 -16.77
CA VAL A 57 -38.24 -13.17 -18.13
C VAL A 57 -36.74 -13.40 -18.12
N ARG A 58 -36.32 -14.62 -18.44
CA ARG A 58 -34.91 -14.96 -18.55
C ARG A 58 -34.33 -14.38 -19.81
N LEU A 59 -33.34 -13.50 -19.65
CA LEU A 59 -32.65 -12.82 -20.74
C LEU A 59 -31.39 -13.59 -21.15
N LEU A 60 -30.74 -14.26 -20.20
CA LEU A 60 -29.55 -15.06 -20.45
C LEU A 60 -29.52 -16.30 -19.54
N ALA A 61 -28.95 -17.40 -20.03
CA ALA A 61 -28.90 -18.67 -19.29
C ALA A 61 -27.60 -18.84 -18.46
N THR A 62 -26.50 -18.26 -18.92
CA THR A 62 -25.19 -18.40 -18.25
C THR A 62 -24.33 -17.15 -18.50
N PRO A 63 -24.08 -16.29 -17.49
CA PRO A 63 -24.72 -16.28 -16.18
C PRO A 63 -26.25 -16.10 -16.31
N VAL A 64 -27.01 -16.47 -15.29
CA VAL A 64 -28.45 -16.29 -15.33
C VAL A 64 -28.77 -14.82 -15.16
N VAL A 65 -29.39 -14.22 -16.21
CA VAL A 65 -29.87 -12.84 -16.17
C VAL A 65 -31.36 -12.82 -16.43
N GLU A 66 -32.11 -12.19 -15.53
CA GLU A 66 -33.56 -12.13 -15.59
C GLU A 66 -34.06 -10.69 -15.42
N LEU A 67 -35.12 -10.35 -16.14
CA LEU A 67 -35.96 -9.20 -15.85
C LEU A 67 -37.09 -9.69 -14.94
N GLU A 68 -37.02 -9.38 -13.66
CA GLU A 68 -37.97 -9.87 -12.65
C GLU A 68 -39.30 -9.13 -12.69
N SER A 69 -39.26 -7.82 -12.93
CA SER A 69 -40.44 -6.97 -12.97
C SER A 69 -40.19 -5.72 -13.83
N GLY A 70 -41.24 -5.07 -14.26
CA GLY A 70 -41.17 -3.80 -14.97
C GLY A 70 -42.46 -3.54 -15.77
N THR A 71 -42.65 -2.27 -16.10
CA THR A 71 -43.76 -1.82 -16.97
C THR A 71 -43.18 -1.29 -18.26
N LEU A 72 -43.48 -1.93 -19.38
CA LEU A 72 -43.10 -1.51 -20.70
C LEU A 72 -44.17 -0.58 -21.29
N SER A 73 -43.80 0.59 -21.70
CA SER A 73 -44.67 1.54 -22.37
C SER A 73 -44.20 1.80 -23.82
N LEU A 74 -45.15 1.84 -24.73
CA LEU A 74 -44.95 2.10 -26.14
C LEU A 74 -45.63 3.42 -26.54
N PRO A 75 -45.08 4.19 -27.47
CA PRO A 75 -45.75 5.40 -27.95
C PRO A 75 -47.03 5.05 -28.73
N HIS A 76 -48.01 5.92 -28.62
CA HIS A 76 -49.42 5.75 -29.06
C HIS A 76 -49.66 5.38 -30.55
N SER A 77 -48.62 5.38 -31.38
CA SER A 77 -48.73 5.15 -32.83
C SER A 77 -48.46 3.69 -33.27
N SER A 78 -48.19 2.77 -32.37
CA SER A 78 -47.67 1.44 -32.75
C SER A 78 -48.72 0.40 -33.13
N GLY A 79 -50.01 0.63 -32.91
CA GLY A 79 -51.10 -0.25 -33.38
C GLY A 79 -51.04 -1.71 -32.95
N LEU A 80 -50.20 -2.08 -31.99
CA LEU A 80 -49.92 -3.45 -31.56
C LEU A 80 -50.96 -3.95 -30.55
N ALA A 81 -51.66 -4.97 -30.94
CA ALA A 81 -52.88 -5.43 -30.26
C ALA A 81 -52.68 -6.65 -29.31
N ARG A 82 -51.49 -7.26 -29.25
CA ARG A 82 -51.28 -8.49 -28.48
C ARG A 82 -49.97 -8.49 -27.67
N SER A 83 -50.08 -8.91 -26.40
CA SER A 83 -48.95 -8.94 -25.46
C SER A 83 -47.74 -9.78 -25.92
N GLY A 84 -47.97 -10.85 -26.69
CA GLY A 84 -46.89 -11.63 -27.28
C GLY A 84 -46.11 -10.91 -28.39
N GLU A 85 -46.74 -9.97 -29.07
CA GLU A 85 -46.07 -9.18 -30.12
C GLU A 85 -45.14 -8.12 -29.54
N VAL A 86 -45.44 -7.59 -28.35
CA VAL A 86 -44.61 -6.62 -27.65
C VAL A 86 -43.29 -7.29 -27.17
N ILE A 87 -43.37 -8.47 -26.65
CA ILE A 87 -42.17 -9.26 -26.25
C ILE A 87 -41.42 -9.68 -27.52
N ALA A 88 -42.09 -10.08 -28.57
CA ALA A 88 -41.49 -10.37 -29.86
C ALA A 88 -40.79 -9.14 -30.46
N MET A 89 -41.35 -7.93 -30.36
CA MET A 89 -40.72 -6.69 -30.76
C MET A 89 -39.47 -6.34 -29.95
N LEU A 90 -39.53 -6.52 -28.65
CA LEU A 90 -38.34 -6.40 -27.79
C LEU A 90 -37.21 -7.29 -28.28
N ILE A 91 -37.54 -8.46 -28.85
CA ILE A 91 -36.61 -9.50 -29.25
C ILE A 91 -36.19 -9.41 -30.73
N THR A 92 -37.13 -9.08 -31.63
CA THR A 92 -36.92 -9.14 -33.08
C THR A 92 -36.54 -7.82 -33.73
N GLY A 93 -36.75 -6.72 -33.02
CA GLY A 93 -36.37 -5.37 -33.48
C GLY A 93 -37.31 -4.73 -34.50
N GLY A 94 -37.27 -3.41 -34.55
CA GLY A 94 -38.04 -2.60 -35.46
C GLY A 94 -39.18 -1.84 -34.80
N GLY A 95 -39.04 -1.46 -33.53
CA GLY A 95 -40.00 -0.66 -32.80
C GLY A 95 -39.55 0.77 -32.53
N PRO A 96 -40.51 1.69 -32.36
CA PRO A 96 -40.27 3.04 -31.97
C PRO A 96 -39.66 3.13 -30.56
N ARG A 97 -39.42 4.34 -30.06
CA ARG A 97 -38.95 4.60 -28.70
C ARG A 97 -39.80 3.83 -27.66
N MET A 98 -39.15 3.00 -26.88
CA MET A 98 -39.75 2.22 -25.78
C MET A 98 -39.30 2.78 -24.44
N THR A 99 -40.19 2.74 -23.45
CA THR A 99 -39.82 3.11 -22.06
C THR A 99 -40.11 1.92 -21.17
N LEU A 100 -39.13 1.56 -20.36
CA LEU A 100 -39.22 0.50 -19.33
C LEU A 100 -39.12 1.15 -17.95
N ASP A 101 -40.23 1.18 -17.23
CA ASP A 101 -40.35 1.83 -15.94
C ASP A 101 -40.38 0.79 -14.80
N ASN A 102 -39.79 1.14 -13.66
CA ASN A 102 -39.69 0.30 -12.46
C ASN A 102 -39.12 -1.10 -12.75
N ALA A 103 -38.13 -1.19 -13.64
CA ALA A 103 -37.51 -2.44 -14.02
C ALA A 103 -36.57 -2.98 -12.95
N THR A 104 -36.73 -4.24 -12.58
CA THR A 104 -35.80 -4.94 -11.71
C THR A 104 -35.08 -6.03 -12.50
N PHE A 105 -33.78 -5.86 -12.65
CA PHE A 105 -32.90 -6.86 -13.25
C PHE A 105 -32.16 -7.65 -12.18
N THR A 106 -32.00 -8.95 -12.38
CA THR A 106 -31.16 -9.80 -11.54
C THR A 106 -30.13 -10.49 -12.41
N ALA A 107 -28.86 -10.41 -12.01
CA ALA A 107 -27.77 -11.16 -12.62
C ALA A 107 -27.18 -12.12 -11.57
N ASP A 108 -27.26 -13.42 -11.82
CA ASP A 108 -26.82 -14.45 -10.87
C ASP A 108 -25.54 -15.10 -11.38
N PHE A 109 -24.43 -14.79 -10.71
CA PHE A 109 -23.12 -15.39 -10.93
C PHE A 109 -22.76 -16.46 -9.89
N SER A 110 -23.65 -16.79 -8.95
CA SER A 110 -23.39 -17.74 -7.88
C SER A 110 -23.23 -19.17 -8.40
N THR A 111 -23.86 -19.50 -9.52
CA THR A 111 -23.84 -20.82 -10.16
C THR A 111 -22.85 -20.90 -11.33
N ALA A 112 -22.16 -19.82 -11.65
CA ALA A 112 -21.16 -19.84 -12.73
C ALA A 112 -19.99 -20.74 -12.33
N GLU A 113 -19.60 -21.64 -13.24
CA GLU A 113 -18.41 -22.47 -13.01
C GLU A 113 -17.18 -21.59 -12.67
N PRO A 114 -16.18 -22.10 -11.90
CA PRO A 114 -14.98 -21.34 -11.55
C PRO A 114 -14.20 -20.79 -12.75
N SER A 115 -14.41 -21.34 -13.95
CA SER A 115 -13.89 -20.83 -15.22
C SER A 115 -14.51 -19.48 -15.66
N PHE A 116 -15.73 -19.19 -15.20
CA PHE A 116 -16.36 -17.88 -15.30
C PHE A 116 -16.06 -17.04 -14.08
N SER A 117 -14.80 -16.86 -13.74
CA SER A 117 -14.47 -15.88 -12.72
C SER A 117 -14.93 -14.52 -13.20
N GLN A 118 -15.58 -13.83 -12.31
CA GLN A 118 -16.28 -12.57 -12.51
C GLN A 118 -15.41 -11.43 -13.07
N ALA A 119 -14.10 -11.56 -12.99
CA ALA A 119 -13.13 -10.62 -13.55
C ALA A 119 -12.54 -11.07 -14.91
N SER A 120 -13.25 -11.95 -15.64
CA SER A 120 -12.79 -12.43 -16.94
C SER A 120 -13.58 -11.81 -18.09
N LEU A 121 -12.87 -11.27 -19.06
CA LEU A 121 -13.49 -10.78 -20.31
C LEU A 121 -14.22 -11.92 -21.06
N ALA A 122 -13.77 -13.16 -20.92
CA ALA A 122 -14.41 -14.34 -21.49
C ALA A 122 -15.79 -14.61 -20.89
N GLY A 123 -15.99 -14.35 -19.59
CA GLY A 123 -17.30 -14.49 -18.94
C GLY A 123 -18.35 -13.50 -19.45
N ILE A 124 -17.90 -12.40 -20.04
CA ILE A 124 -18.73 -11.31 -20.52
C ILE A 124 -18.99 -11.39 -22.02
N ALA A 125 -18.08 -11.99 -22.79
CA ALA A 125 -18.19 -12.09 -24.23
C ALA A 125 -19.55 -12.68 -24.71
N PRO A 126 -20.13 -13.73 -24.09
CA PRO A 126 -21.45 -14.23 -24.44
C PRO A 126 -22.57 -13.19 -24.25
N LEU A 127 -22.47 -12.37 -23.20
CA LEU A 127 -23.37 -11.25 -22.96
C LEU A 127 -23.30 -10.27 -24.12
N VAL A 128 -22.14 -9.82 -24.49
CA VAL A 128 -21.91 -8.86 -25.56
C VAL A 128 -22.36 -9.40 -26.92
N THR A 129 -22.07 -10.64 -27.26
CA THR A 129 -22.46 -11.23 -28.56
C THR A 129 -23.96 -11.47 -28.72
N SER A 130 -24.68 -11.73 -27.64
CA SER A 130 -26.13 -11.92 -27.65
C SER A 130 -26.90 -10.67 -28.09
N PHE A 131 -26.31 -9.50 -27.92
CA PHE A 131 -26.91 -8.20 -28.18
C PHE A 131 -26.82 -7.67 -29.59
N GLN A 132 -25.93 -8.20 -30.37
CA GLN A 132 -25.74 -7.78 -31.75
C GLN A 132 -26.98 -8.00 -32.62
N LYS A 133 -28.01 -8.63 -32.08
CA LYS A 133 -29.23 -9.02 -32.81
C LYS A 133 -30.45 -8.15 -32.50
N LEU A 134 -30.34 -7.20 -31.57
CA LEU A 134 -31.43 -6.30 -31.26
C LEU A 134 -31.49 -5.13 -32.22
N GLN A 135 -32.67 -4.86 -32.69
CA GLN A 135 -32.98 -3.70 -33.55
C GLN A 135 -34.08 -2.87 -32.88
N PHE A 136 -33.71 -1.98 -31.97
CA PHE A 136 -34.59 -0.92 -31.45
C PHE A 136 -33.90 0.42 -31.67
N ASP A 137 -34.66 1.48 -31.90
CA ASP A 137 -34.09 2.79 -32.07
C ASP A 137 -33.68 3.39 -30.72
N THR A 138 -34.56 3.33 -29.74
CA THR A 138 -34.29 3.87 -28.40
C THR A 138 -35.07 3.08 -27.33
N LEU A 139 -34.37 2.70 -26.26
CA LEU A 139 -34.97 2.18 -25.04
C LEU A 139 -34.59 3.10 -23.87
N ALA A 140 -35.58 3.74 -23.25
CA ALA A 140 -35.42 4.50 -22.03
C ALA A 140 -35.76 3.62 -20.82
N ILE A 141 -34.87 3.50 -19.86
CA ILE A 141 -35.09 2.84 -18.56
C ILE A 141 -35.28 3.93 -17.51
N GLN A 142 -36.34 3.84 -16.72
CA GLN A 142 -36.65 4.78 -15.64
C GLN A 142 -36.91 4.03 -14.35
N ASN A 143 -36.46 4.58 -13.24
CA ASN A 143 -36.66 3.99 -11.89
C ASN A 143 -36.25 2.50 -11.82
N GLY A 144 -35.19 2.11 -12.55
CA GLY A 144 -34.73 0.74 -12.59
C GLY A 144 -33.88 0.35 -11.37
N SER A 145 -33.75 -0.95 -11.14
CA SER A 145 -32.80 -1.51 -10.18
C SER A 145 -32.12 -2.74 -10.75
N VAL A 146 -30.89 -3.00 -10.31
CA VAL A 146 -30.12 -4.18 -10.69
C VAL A 146 -29.57 -4.86 -9.48
N ARG A 147 -29.83 -6.17 -9.35
CA ARG A 147 -29.28 -7.03 -8.30
C ARG A 147 -28.30 -8.01 -8.89
N ILE A 148 -27.08 -7.97 -8.41
CA ILE A 148 -26.00 -8.84 -8.88
C ILE A 148 -25.64 -9.79 -7.73
N LYS A 149 -25.96 -11.06 -7.86
CA LYS A 149 -25.57 -12.11 -6.92
C LYS A 149 -24.19 -12.63 -7.28
N MET A 150 -23.29 -12.59 -6.33
CA MET A 150 -21.89 -12.95 -6.49
C MET A 150 -21.64 -14.40 -6.08
N SER A 151 -20.53 -15.01 -6.54
CA SER A 151 -20.14 -16.37 -6.19
C SER A 151 -19.81 -16.59 -4.72
N ASP A 152 -19.50 -15.52 -3.98
CA ASP A 152 -19.26 -15.56 -2.52
C ASP A 152 -20.55 -15.44 -1.69
N GLY A 153 -21.72 -15.40 -2.37
CA GLY A 153 -23.03 -15.23 -1.74
C GLY A 153 -23.39 -13.77 -1.45
N SER A 154 -22.51 -12.81 -1.72
CA SER A 154 -22.83 -11.38 -1.58
C SER A 154 -23.77 -10.92 -2.71
N THR A 155 -24.54 -9.85 -2.44
CA THR A 155 -25.40 -9.22 -3.43
C THR A 155 -25.04 -7.74 -3.54
N LEU A 156 -24.76 -7.30 -4.75
CA LEU A 156 -24.60 -5.89 -5.10
C LEU A 156 -25.93 -5.38 -5.66
N THR A 157 -26.36 -4.19 -5.23
CA THR A 157 -27.56 -3.55 -5.75
C THR A 157 -27.22 -2.20 -6.33
N LEU A 158 -27.69 -1.94 -7.52
CA LEU A 158 -27.70 -0.63 -8.19
C LEU A 158 -29.14 -0.15 -8.18
N ASP A 159 -29.40 0.97 -7.56
CA ASP A 159 -30.73 1.56 -7.44
C ASP A 159 -30.87 2.79 -8.34
N ASP A 160 -32.10 3.28 -8.53
CA ASP A 160 -32.41 4.50 -9.27
C ASP A 160 -31.80 4.51 -10.69
N LEU A 161 -31.76 3.36 -11.36
CA LEU A 161 -31.21 3.25 -12.70
C LEU A 161 -32.08 4.05 -13.68
N VAL A 162 -31.46 5.06 -14.28
CA VAL A 162 -31.99 5.81 -15.41
C VAL A 162 -31.02 5.66 -16.57
N ALA A 163 -31.47 5.17 -17.72
CA ALA A 163 -30.61 4.95 -18.86
C ALA A 163 -31.36 5.17 -20.19
N ASP A 164 -30.68 5.81 -21.12
CA ASP A 164 -31.07 5.89 -22.51
C ASP A 164 -30.15 5.00 -23.35
N VAL A 165 -30.73 4.00 -23.98
CA VAL A 165 -30.03 3.06 -24.85
C VAL A 165 -30.47 3.29 -26.28
N THR A 166 -29.54 3.55 -27.17
CA THR A 166 -29.79 3.75 -28.61
C THR A 166 -29.04 2.69 -29.41
N SER A 167 -29.73 2.12 -30.40
CA SER A 167 -29.12 1.18 -31.33
C SER A 167 -29.28 1.70 -32.76
N LYS A 168 -28.19 1.74 -33.51
CA LYS A 168 -28.20 2.16 -34.92
C LYS A 168 -28.20 0.94 -35.84
N PRO A 169 -28.76 1.07 -37.06
CA PRO A 169 -28.81 -0.05 -38.03
C PRO A 169 -27.43 -0.64 -38.37
N ASN A 170 -26.35 0.13 -38.24
CA ASN A 170 -24.99 -0.34 -38.46
C ASN A 170 -24.43 -1.16 -37.27
N GLY A 171 -25.25 -1.41 -36.24
CA GLY A 171 -24.85 -2.15 -35.06
C GLY A 171 -24.07 -1.34 -34.00
N THR A 172 -24.02 -0.01 -34.14
CA THR A 172 -23.53 0.86 -33.09
C THR A 172 -24.56 0.96 -31.97
N VAL A 173 -24.15 0.74 -30.73
CA VAL A 173 -24.99 0.86 -29.53
C VAL A 173 -24.39 1.86 -28.58
N ARG A 174 -25.20 2.78 -28.07
CA ARG A 174 -24.80 3.71 -26.99
C ARG A 174 -25.77 3.56 -25.83
N ALA A 175 -25.22 3.52 -24.62
CA ALA A 175 -25.97 3.61 -23.39
C ALA A 175 -25.41 4.75 -22.54
N ALA A 176 -26.29 5.65 -22.12
CA ALA A 176 -25.90 6.76 -21.24
C ALA A 176 -26.94 6.91 -20.13
N GLY A 177 -26.52 7.26 -18.94
CA GLY A 177 -27.43 7.37 -17.82
C GLY A 177 -26.77 7.54 -16.48
N SER A 178 -27.49 7.12 -15.43
CA SER A 178 -26.97 7.12 -14.08
C SER A 178 -27.69 6.07 -13.22
N PHE A 179 -27.04 5.66 -12.14
CA PHE A 179 -27.59 4.81 -11.08
C PHE A 179 -27.05 5.26 -9.72
N SER A 180 -27.67 4.81 -8.65
CA SER A 180 -27.20 4.96 -7.29
C SER A 180 -26.53 3.67 -6.81
N PHE A 181 -25.30 3.75 -6.32
CA PHE A 181 -24.62 2.63 -5.68
C PHE A 181 -24.18 3.05 -4.28
N ARG A 182 -24.70 2.35 -3.26
CA ARG A 182 -24.45 2.65 -1.86
C ARG A 182 -24.61 4.13 -1.49
N GLY A 183 -25.68 4.74 -2.02
CA GLY A 183 -26.03 6.14 -1.76
C GLY A 183 -25.30 7.19 -2.58
N GLU A 184 -24.33 6.80 -3.44
CA GLU A 184 -23.64 7.71 -4.34
C GLU A 184 -24.16 7.56 -5.77
N LYS A 185 -24.41 8.70 -6.42
CA LYS A 185 -24.82 8.74 -7.83
C LYS A 185 -23.61 8.51 -8.71
N VAL A 186 -23.76 7.58 -9.63
CA VAL A 186 -22.77 7.24 -10.66
C VAL A 186 -23.36 7.51 -12.03
N SER A 187 -22.74 8.36 -12.82
CA SER A 187 -23.11 8.64 -14.21
C SER A 187 -22.25 7.82 -15.15
N PHE A 188 -22.79 7.46 -16.31
CA PHE A 188 -22.08 6.68 -17.30
C PHE A 188 -22.44 7.05 -18.74
N ASP A 189 -21.48 6.85 -19.64
CA ASP A 189 -21.69 6.93 -21.09
C ASP A 189 -20.80 5.87 -21.76
N THR A 190 -21.39 4.97 -22.50
CA THR A 190 -20.67 3.90 -23.19
C THR A 190 -21.17 3.79 -24.62
N THR A 191 -20.23 3.72 -25.57
CA THR A 191 -20.52 3.46 -26.96
C THR A 191 -19.73 2.27 -27.46
N LEU A 192 -20.42 1.29 -28.02
CA LEU A 192 -19.84 0.20 -28.78
C LEU A 192 -20.09 0.44 -30.27
N GLY A 193 -19.02 0.62 -31.01
CA GLY A 193 -19.08 0.94 -32.44
C GLY A 193 -19.66 -0.18 -33.31
N ALA A 194 -19.83 0.09 -34.59
CA ALA A 194 -20.42 -0.83 -35.55
C ALA A 194 -19.77 -2.22 -35.53
N SER A 195 -20.58 -3.26 -35.76
CA SER A 195 -20.07 -4.61 -36.00
C SER A 195 -19.39 -4.64 -37.37
N ALA A 196 -18.14 -5.08 -37.42
CA ALA A 196 -17.52 -5.34 -38.71
C ALA A 196 -18.15 -6.58 -39.39
N ALA A 197 -17.97 -6.70 -40.70
CA ALA A 197 -18.52 -7.81 -41.47
C ALA A 197 -18.06 -9.21 -40.99
N ALA A 198 -16.89 -9.29 -40.33
CA ALA A 198 -16.37 -10.52 -39.73
C ALA A 198 -16.69 -10.57 -38.23
N PRO A 199 -17.26 -11.68 -37.72
CA PRO A 199 -17.53 -11.85 -36.28
C PRO A 199 -16.29 -11.74 -35.38
N THR A 200 -15.11 -11.96 -35.97
CA THR A 200 -13.80 -11.93 -35.29
C THR A 200 -13.13 -10.56 -35.35
N ALA A 201 -13.77 -9.53 -35.89
CA ALA A 201 -13.17 -8.21 -35.98
C ALA A 201 -13.33 -7.42 -34.67
N ALA A 202 -12.31 -6.68 -34.30
CA ALA A 202 -12.36 -5.77 -33.16
C ALA A 202 -13.34 -4.63 -33.42
N ARG A 203 -14.11 -4.23 -32.39
CA ARG A 203 -15.08 -3.15 -32.42
C ARG A 203 -14.58 -1.96 -31.60
N PRO A 204 -14.73 -0.73 -32.09
CA PRO A 204 -14.44 0.45 -31.28
C PRO A 204 -15.31 0.47 -30.02
N ILE A 205 -14.72 0.87 -28.91
CA ILE A 205 -15.43 1.06 -27.64
C ILE A 205 -14.94 2.34 -26.97
N THR A 206 -15.89 3.15 -26.51
CA THR A 206 -15.62 4.24 -25.57
C THR A 206 -16.48 4.03 -24.35
N ALA A 207 -15.92 4.22 -23.16
CA ALA A 207 -16.67 4.15 -21.92
C ALA A 207 -16.17 5.20 -20.94
N SER A 208 -17.10 5.82 -20.24
CA SER A 208 -16.80 6.70 -19.12
C SER A 208 -17.75 6.43 -17.95
N LEU A 209 -17.23 6.59 -16.76
CA LEU A 209 -17.93 6.50 -15.50
C LEU A 209 -17.51 7.68 -14.64
N ASP A 210 -18.46 8.34 -14.00
CA ASP A 210 -18.19 9.50 -13.16
C ASP A 210 -19.03 9.49 -11.89
N SER A 211 -18.37 9.67 -10.76
CA SER A 211 -18.96 9.82 -9.44
C SER A 211 -18.05 10.68 -8.56
N LYS A 212 -18.52 11.06 -7.38
CA LYS A 212 -17.66 11.75 -6.40
C LYS A 212 -16.52 10.87 -5.87
N MET A 213 -16.70 9.54 -5.90
CA MET A 213 -15.74 8.59 -5.35
C MET A 213 -14.65 8.21 -6.35
N LEU A 214 -15.01 8.12 -7.63
CA LEU A 214 -14.07 7.78 -8.70
C LEU A 214 -14.61 8.25 -10.04
N SER A 215 -13.70 8.59 -10.95
CA SER A 215 -13.98 8.68 -12.37
C SER A 215 -13.06 7.76 -13.16
N ALA A 216 -13.57 7.20 -14.26
CA ALA A 216 -12.80 6.34 -15.14
C ALA A 216 -13.23 6.53 -16.57
N SER A 217 -12.29 6.46 -17.51
CA SER A 217 -12.59 6.54 -18.95
C SER A 217 -11.66 5.62 -19.73
N LEU A 218 -12.14 5.13 -20.85
CA LEU A 218 -11.37 4.40 -21.84
C LEU A 218 -11.86 4.70 -23.26
N ASP A 219 -10.91 4.65 -24.20
CA ASP A 219 -11.19 4.79 -25.63
C ASP A 219 -10.32 3.76 -26.37
N GLY A 220 -10.94 2.79 -27.01
CA GLY A 220 -10.20 1.67 -27.57
C GLY A 220 -11.00 0.75 -28.46
N SER A 221 -10.67 -0.53 -28.43
CA SER A 221 -11.33 -1.58 -29.18
C SER A 221 -11.50 -2.84 -28.35
N ILE A 222 -12.61 -3.54 -28.59
CA ILE A 222 -12.91 -4.82 -27.96
C ILE A 222 -13.06 -5.90 -29.02
N LEU A 223 -12.38 -7.02 -28.84
CA LEU A 223 -12.53 -8.25 -29.59
C LEU A 223 -13.25 -9.28 -28.72
N LEU A 224 -14.32 -9.88 -29.23
CA LEU A 224 -15.22 -10.77 -28.48
C LEU A 224 -15.22 -12.23 -28.99
N ALA A 225 -14.27 -12.55 -29.89
CA ALA A 225 -14.10 -13.91 -30.44
C ALA A 225 -13.49 -14.87 -29.38
N ASP A 226 -13.02 -16.03 -29.81
CA ASP A 226 -12.53 -17.15 -28.97
C ASP A 226 -11.51 -16.75 -27.86
N ASN A 227 -10.78 -15.68 -28.06
CA ASN A 227 -9.90 -15.09 -27.04
C ASN A 227 -10.26 -13.61 -26.83
N PRO A 228 -11.26 -13.29 -26.02
CA PRO A 228 -11.74 -11.92 -25.84
C PRO A 228 -10.67 -11.04 -25.22
N ARG A 229 -10.50 -9.84 -25.82
CA ARG A 229 -9.55 -8.84 -25.36
C ARG A 229 -10.07 -7.42 -25.58
N LEU A 230 -9.71 -6.53 -24.67
CA LEU A 230 -9.94 -5.10 -24.78
C LEU A 230 -8.59 -4.40 -24.83
N LEU A 231 -8.39 -3.56 -25.81
CA LEU A 231 -7.21 -2.73 -26.00
C LEU A 231 -7.64 -1.27 -25.99
N SER A 232 -7.11 -0.49 -25.09
CA SER A 232 -7.36 0.96 -25.04
C SER A 232 -6.03 1.71 -25.06
N PRO A 233 -5.72 2.45 -26.13
CA PRO A 233 -4.54 3.31 -26.16
C PRO A 233 -4.65 4.49 -25.16
N ARG A 234 -5.85 4.77 -24.66
CA ARG A 234 -6.12 5.82 -23.67
C ARG A 234 -7.09 5.29 -22.63
N ALA A 235 -6.59 5.01 -21.45
CA ALA A 235 -7.37 4.71 -20.28
C ALA A 235 -6.93 5.60 -19.13
N GLU A 236 -7.88 6.05 -18.33
CA GLU A 236 -7.64 6.96 -17.22
C GLU A 236 -8.56 6.57 -16.06
N ILE A 237 -8.02 6.59 -14.84
CA ILE A 237 -8.75 6.38 -13.59
C ILE A 237 -8.31 7.46 -12.62
N ASN A 238 -9.26 8.13 -11.99
CA ASN A 238 -9.01 9.12 -10.96
C ASN A 238 -9.87 8.83 -9.73
N ILE A 239 -9.23 8.76 -8.57
CA ILE A 239 -9.85 8.48 -7.27
C ILE A 239 -9.38 9.55 -6.28
N PRO A 240 -10.17 10.62 -6.05
CA PRO A 240 -9.75 11.74 -5.21
C PRO A 240 -9.47 11.35 -3.75
N HIS A 241 -10.18 10.33 -3.24
CA HIS A 241 -10.03 9.84 -1.86
C HIS A 241 -10.08 8.32 -1.83
N LEU A 242 -8.90 7.68 -1.99
CA LEU A 242 -8.77 6.23 -2.16
C LEU A 242 -9.38 5.44 -0.99
N ARG A 243 -9.20 5.92 0.24
CA ARG A 243 -9.80 5.28 1.43
C ARG A 243 -11.32 5.34 1.43
N GLN A 244 -11.90 6.50 1.10
CA GLN A 244 -13.34 6.67 1.02
C GLN A 244 -13.93 5.82 -0.11
N ALA A 245 -13.27 5.80 -1.26
CA ALA A 245 -13.64 4.96 -2.38
C ALA A 245 -13.57 3.46 -2.01
N ALA A 246 -12.54 3.03 -1.28
CA ALA A 246 -12.42 1.66 -0.79
C ALA A 246 -13.58 1.29 0.16
N TYR A 247 -13.91 2.14 1.13
CA TYR A 247 -15.06 1.93 2.01
C TYR A 247 -16.38 1.90 1.23
N TRP A 248 -16.55 2.83 0.30
CA TRP A 248 -17.74 2.86 -0.56
C TRP A 248 -17.87 1.58 -1.38
N LEU A 249 -16.78 1.03 -1.89
CA LEU A 249 -16.76 -0.25 -2.60
C LEU A 249 -16.89 -1.46 -1.66
N GLY A 250 -16.83 -1.25 -0.33
CA GLY A 250 -16.99 -2.29 0.69
C GLY A 250 -15.70 -2.99 1.10
N ALA A 251 -14.55 -2.46 0.69
CA ALA A 251 -13.27 -2.91 1.20
C ALA A 251 -12.97 -2.21 2.53
N GLY A 252 -12.53 -2.99 3.52
CA GLY A 252 -11.94 -2.42 4.73
C GLY A 252 -10.58 -1.80 4.38
N TRP A 253 -10.34 -0.57 4.86
CA TRP A 253 -9.03 0.04 4.77
C TRP A 253 -8.57 0.41 6.18
N PRO A 254 -7.33 0.08 6.59
CA PRO A 254 -6.88 0.42 7.93
C PRO A 254 -6.76 1.94 8.11
N PRO A 255 -6.98 2.45 9.33
CA PRO A 255 -6.69 3.84 9.63
C PRO A 255 -5.19 4.09 9.46
N GLY A 256 -4.81 5.27 9.01
CA GLY A 256 -3.41 5.65 8.79
C GLY A 256 -3.29 6.89 7.91
N PHE A 257 -2.07 7.24 7.52
CA PHE A 257 -1.75 8.37 6.67
C PHE A 257 -1.37 7.92 5.27
N GLY A 258 -1.42 8.85 4.32
CA GLY A 258 -1.21 8.56 2.92
C GLY A 258 -2.33 7.74 2.28
N PHE A 259 -2.15 7.32 1.04
CA PHE A 259 -3.13 6.60 0.22
C PHE A 259 -4.45 7.38 0.08
N ASP A 260 -4.36 8.69 -0.21
CA ASP A 260 -5.52 9.56 -0.36
C ASP A 260 -5.88 9.75 -1.84
N ASP A 261 -5.13 10.53 -2.59
CA ASP A 261 -5.37 10.73 -4.01
C ASP A 261 -4.66 9.68 -4.88
N PHE A 262 -5.39 9.13 -5.84
CA PHE A 262 -4.84 8.21 -6.81
C PHE A 262 -5.31 8.56 -8.22
N HIS A 263 -4.35 8.69 -9.13
CA HIS A 263 -4.60 8.90 -10.54
C HIS A 263 -3.73 7.95 -11.37
N ALA A 264 -4.31 7.32 -12.38
CA ALA A 264 -3.60 6.45 -13.30
C ALA A 264 -4.04 6.71 -14.73
N LYS A 265 -3.10 6.86 -15.64
CA LYS A 265 -3.35 6.96 -17.09
C LYS A 265 -2.35 6.12 -17.86
N GLY A 266 -2.76 5.58 -19.01
CA GLY A 266 -1.86 4.77 -19.84
C GLY A 266 -2.59 4.01 -20.93
N GLN A 267 -1.87 3.04 -21.50
CA GLN A 267 -2.43 2.09 -22.46
C GLN A 267 -2.93 0.88 -21.66
N LEU A 268 -4.21 0.58 -21.78
CA LEU A 268 -4.85 -0.53 -21.10
C LEU A 268 -4.99 -1.72 -22.04
N GLU A 269 -4.55 -2.87 -21.58
CA GLU A 269 -4.79 -4.16 -22.20
C GLU A 269 -5.48 -5.08 -21.19
N TRP A 270 -6.62 -5.62 -21.57
CA TRP A 270 -7.32 -6.61 -20.77
C TRP A 270 -7.53 -7.88 -21.57
N VAL A 271 -6.85 -8.94 -21.15
CA VAL A 271 -6.93 -10.26 -21.76
C VAL A 271 -7.23 -11.30 -20.69
N ASN A 272 -8.29 -12.06 -20.86
CA ASN A 272 -8.75 -13.03 -19.90
C ASN A 272 -8.90 -12.44 -18.50
N ARG A 273 -8.04 -12.82 -17.56
CA ARG A 273 -8.02 -12.36 -16.16
C ARG A 273 -6.93 -11.34 -15.87
N THR A 274 -6.16 -10.95 -16.88
CA THR A 274 -5.04 -10.03 -16.72
C THR A 274 -5.41 -8.66 -17.27
N LEU A 275 -5.32 -7.67 -16.41
CA LEU A 275 -5.43 -6.25 -16.73
C LEU A 275 -4.03 -5.66 -16.68
N ALA A 276 -3.53 -5.12 -17.79
CA ALA A 276 -2.21 -4.54 -17.86
C ALA A 276 -2.27 -3.07 -18.30
N PHE A 277 -1.57 -2.21 -17.57
CA PHE A 277 -1.28 -0.84 -17.96
C PHE A 277 0.14 -0.77 -18.52
N GLN A 278 0.24 -0.43 -19.79
CA GLN A 278 1.50 -0.17 -20.47
C GLN A 278 1.71 1.35 -20.56
N LYS A 279 2.97 1.78 -20.43
CA LYS A 279 3.30 3.22 -20.40
C LYS A 279 2.41 3.97 -19.40
N ALA A 280 2.22 3.33 -18.25
CA ALA A 280 1.42 3.88 -17.18
C ALA A 280 2.11 5.10 -16.56
N VAL A 281 1.35 6.15 -16.30
CA VAL A 281 1.72 7.23 -15.39
C VAL A 281 0.76 7.12 -14.21
N LEU A 282 1.33 6.83 -13.05
CA LEU A 282 0.61 6.64 -11.79
C LEU A 282 0.96 7.80 -10.87
N GLN A 283 -0.03 8.41 -10.27
CA GLN A 283 0.17 9.44 -9.23
C GLN A 283 -0.53 8.97 -7.95
N MET A 284 0.18 9.06 -6.83
CA MET A 284 -0.37 8.75 -5.51
C MET A 284 0.25 9.67 -4.47
N ASP A 285 -0.58 10.43 -3.78
CA ASP A 285 -0.15 11.36 -2.71
C ASP A 285 0.96 12.35 -3.16
N GLY A 286 1.00 12.72 -4.43
CA GLY A 286 2.02 13.58 -5.02
C GLY A 286 3.26 12.84 -5.53
N ASN A 287 3.39 11.54 -5.30
CA ASN A 287 4.40 10.71 -5.96
C ASN A 287 3.94 10.38 -7.38
N GLU A 288 4.82 10.54 -8.36
CA GLU A 288 4.57 10.18 -9.76
C GLU A 288 5.51 9.06 -10.19
N ALA A 289 4.94 7.97 -10.69
CA ALA A 289 5.65 6.82 -11.20
C ALA A 289 5.30 6.57 -12.67
N GLU A 290 6.28 6.25 -13.47
CA GLU A 290 6.12 5.83 -14.86
C GLU A 290 6.54 4.37 -15.03
N GLY A 291 5.81 3.61 -15.87
CA GLY A 291 6.23 2.24 -16.13
C GLY A 291 5.13 1.32 -16.63
N THR A 292 5.17 0.10 -16.15
CA THR A 292 4.18 -0.95 -16.46
C THR A 292 3.62 -1.52 -15.17
N LEU A 293 2.32 -1.81 -15.17
CA LEU A 293 1.65 -2.46 -14.07
C LEU A 293 0.65 -3.48 -14.63
N SER A 294 0.63 -4.69 -14.11
CA SER A 294 -0.38 -5.68 -14.44
C SER A 294 -1.00 -6.29 -13.21
N VAL A 295 -2.28 -6.60 -13.30
CA VAL A 295 -3.04 -7.27 -12.24
C VAL A 295 -3.67 -8.52 -12.82
N ASN A 296 -3.36 -9.66 -12.24
CA ASN A 296 -3.97 -10.94 -12.58
C ASN A 296 -4.99 -11.33 -11.52
N PHE A 297 -6.26 -11.43 -11.93
CA PHE A 297 -7.38 -11.85 -11.07
C PHE A 297 -7.57 -13.37 -11.10
N GLY A 298 -6.52 -14.15 -10.82
CA GLY A 298 -6.58 -15.61 -10.75
C GLY A 298 -7.54 -16.16 -9.68
N ALA A 299 -7.64 -17.48 -9.57
CA ALA A 299 -8.41 -18.14 -8.52
C ALA A 299 -7.68 -17.99 -7.18
N GLY A 300 -8.03 -17.00 -6.38
CA GLY A 300 -7.40 -16.75 -5.08
C GLY A 300 -7.11 -15.27 -4.84
N ARG A 301 -5.85 -14.96 -4.52
CA ARG A 301 -5.40 -13.58 -4.34
C ARG A 301 -5.10 -12.94 -5.69
N PRO A 302 -5.42 -11.65 -5.90
CA PRO A 302 -4.93 -10.93 -7.07
C PRO A 302 -3.40 -10.86 -7.00
N ALA A 303 -2.75 -11.05 -8.16
CA ALA A 303 -1.32 -10.92 -8.30
C ALA A 303 -1.01 -9.65 -9.10
N VAL A 304 -0.13 -8.82 -8.55
CA VAL A 304 0.29 -7.54 -9.13
C VAL A 304 1.76 -7.63 -9.54
N ASP A 305 2.04 -7.41 -10.82
CA ASP A 305 3.40 -7.37 -11.35
C ASP A 305 3.66 -5.99 -11.95
N GLY A 306 4.86 -5.44 -11.73
CA GLY A 306 5.16 -4.12 -12.27
C GLY A 306 6.61 -3.71 -12.21
N THR A 307 6.94 -2.74 -13.09
CA THR A 307 8.21 -2.03 -13.06
C THR A 307 7.91 -0.54 -13.14
N LEU A 308 8.32 0.20 -12.13
CA LEU A 308 7.99 1.59 -11.94
C LEU A 308 9.26 2.41 -11.70
N GLY A 309 9.40 3.50 -12.43
CA GLY A 309 10.45 4.50 -12.25
C GLY A 309 9.84 5.79 -11.70
N LEU A 310 10.44 6.36 -10.68
CA LEU A 310 10.05 7.62 -10.07
C LEU A 310 11.21 8.63 -10.13
N LYS A 311 10.91 9.91 -10.24
CA LYS A 311 11.91 10.95 -9.99
C LYS A 311 12.13 11.14 -8.50
N THR A 312 11.05 11.19 -7.74
CA THR A 312 11.07 11.30 -6.29
C THR A 312 10.04 10.40 -5.69
N LEU A 313 10.43 9.60 -4.69
CA LEU A 313 9.54 8.82 -3.84
C LEU A 313 9.51 9.47 -2.45
N ASP A 314 8.48 10.26 -2.18
CA ASP A 314 8.27 10.87 -0.87
C ASP A 314 7.45 9.93 0.04
N LEU A 315 8.12 9.34 1.01
CA LEU A 315 7.52 8.46 2.01
C LEU A 315 7.06 9.20 3.27
N SER A 316 7.30 10.52 3.38
CA SER A 316 7.00 11.32 4.57
C SER A 316 5.53 11.25 4.96
N LYS A 317 4.61 11.24 3.98
CA LYS A 317 3.16 11.14 4.20
C LYS A 317 2.73 9.80 4.78
N TYR A 318 3.44 8.73 4.49
CA TYR A 318 3.12 7.37 4.96
C TYR A 318 3.70 7.09 6.35
N LEU A 319 4.75 7.83 6.73
CA LEU A 319 5.46 7.71 8.00
C LEU A 319 5.02 8.78 9.03
N ALA A 320 4.13 9.72 8.64
CA ALA A 320 3.67 10.78 9.52
C ALA A 320 2.89 10.25 10.74
N ARG A 321 3.04 10.90 11.91
CA ARG A 321 2.24 10.63 13.09
C ARG A 321 0.81 11.18 12.93
N GLY A 322 -0.17 10.46 13.46
CA GLY A 322 -1.56 10.91 13.63
C GLY A 322 -1.75 11.95 14.72
N GLY A 323 -1.26 13.11 14.48
CA GLY A 323 -1.45 14.29 15.32
C GLY A 323 -0.75 15.48 14.68
N THR A 324 -1.27 16.67 14.86
CA THR A 324 -0.54 17.90 14.55
C THR A 324 0.78 17.83 15.32
N ALA A 325 1.89 17.63 14.60
CA ALA A 325 3.21 17.73 15.22
C ALA A 325 3.31 19.12 15.86
N GLU A 326 3.37 19.17 17.17
CA GLU A 326 3.68 20.40 17.90
C GLU A 326 5.05 20.87 17.39
N PRO A 327 5.23 22.17 17.13
CA PRO A 327 6.53 22.70 16.77
C PRO A 327 7.54 22.36 17.87
N GLY A 328 8.52 21.48 17.56
CA GLY A 328 9.51 21.00 18.54
C GLY A 328 9.32 19.54 18.97
N SER A 329 8.32 18.81 18.44
CA SER A 329 8.21 17.37 18.66
C SER A 329 9.37 16.63 17.98
N ASP A 330 9.96 15.66 18.70
CA ASP A 330 10.98 14.77 18.18
C ASP A 330 10.44 13.96 17.00
N THR A 331 10.96 14.21 15.80
CA THR A 331 10.59 13.55 14.53
C THR A 331 11.56 12.42 14.16
N SER A 332 12.41 11.98 15.09
CA SER A 332 13.34 10.88 14.85
C SER A 332 12.61 9.58 14.50
N LEU A 333 13.25 8.73 13.69
CA LEU A 333 12.69 7.42 13.32
C LEU A 333 12.39 6.56 14.56
N LEU A 334 13.25 6.59 15.57
CA LEU A 334 13.04 5.87 16.83
C LEU A 334 11.77 6.35 17.54
N SER A 335 11.51 7.67 17.54
CA SER A 335 10.30 8.23 18.13
C SER A 335 9.05 7.90 17.30
N LEU A 336 9.18 7.84 15.98
CA LEU A 336 8.11 7.44 15.07
C LEU A 336 7.75 5.96 15.27
N VAL A 337 8.75 5.08 15.29
CA VAL A 337 8.54 3.64 15.55
C VAL A 337 7.95 3.43 16.94
N GLY A 338 8.53 3.99 18.00
CA GLY A 338 8.04 3.82 19.36
C GLY A 338 6.63 4.38 19.60
N GLY A 339 6.16 5.32 18.76
CA GLY A 339 4.81 5.87 18.80
C GLY A 339 3.78 5.15 17.91
N ALA A 340 4.20 4.18 17.11
CA ALA A 340 3.32 3.44 16.22
C ALA A 340 2.32 2.59 17.00
N ARG A 341 1.05 2.60 16.58
CA ARG A 341 -0.03 1.82 17.20
C ARG A 341 -0.79 1.05 16.13
N GLY A 342 -1.00 -0.25 16.36
CA GLY A 342 -1.83 -1.09 15.50
C GLY A 342 -1.24 -1.23 14.10
N LEU A 343 -0.01 -1.74 13.99
CA LEU A 343 0.65 -2.02 12.71
C LEU A 343 -0.07 -3.17 12.01
N HIS A 344 -0.87 -2.84 11.03
CA HIS A 344 -1.58 -3.80 10.18
C HIS A 344 -1.20 -3.60 8.73
N PHE A 345 -1.00 -4.70 8.03
CA PHE A 345 -0.56 -4.71 6.64
C PHE A 345 -1.56 -5.45 5.73
N PRO A 346 -2.79 -4.93 5.55
CA PRO A 346 -3.84 -5.65 4.82
C PRO A 346 -3.48 -5.90 3.35
N LEU A 347 -2.62 -5.09 2.74
CA LEU A 347 -2.12 -5.35 1.38
C LEU A 347 -1.27 -6.62 1.35
N ILE A 348 -0.37 -6.82 2.34
CA ILE A 348 0.46 -8.01 2.43
C ILE A 348 -0.39 -9.28 2.58
N GLU A 349 -1.51 -9.17 3.31
CA GLU A 349 -2.43 -10.29 3.54
C GLU A 349 -3.35 -10.58 2.34
N SER A 350 -3.64 -9.57 1.52
CA SER A 350 -4.71 -9.61 0.53
C SER A 350 -4.25 -9.79 -0.91
N VAL A 351 -3.03 -9.38 -1.23
CA VAL A 351 -2.48 -9.29 -2.59
C VAL A 351 -1.14 -10.00 -2.64
N ASP A 352 -0.89 -10.73 -3.71
CA ASP A 352 0.47 -11.13 -4.08
C ASP A 352 1.06 -10.08 -5.03
N ALA A 353 2.35 -9.76 -4.92
CA ALA A 353 2.97 -8.77 -5.81
C ALA A 353 4.45 -9.10 -6.11
N ASP A 354 4.90 -8.70 -7.29
CA ASP A 354 6.32 -8.63 -7.69
C ASP A 354 6.55 -7.27 -8.36
N LEU A 355 7.11 -6.33 -7.60
CA LEU A 355 7.31 -4.96 -8.05
C LEU A 355 8.79 -4.61 -8.07
N ARG A 356 9.25 -4.04 -9.18
CA ARG A 356 10.57 -3.41 -9.30
C ARG A 356 10.39 -1.92 -9.35
N ILE A 357 11.02 -1.25 -8.40
CA ILE A 357 10.88 0.20 -8.22
C ILE A 357 12.26 0.81 -8.28
N SER A 358 12.42 1.86 -9.08
CA SER A 358 13.61 2.71 -9.06
C SER A 358 13.19 4.16 -8.84
N SER A 359 14.02 4.92 -8.12
CA SER A 359 13.78 6.34 -7.88
C SER A 359 15.10 7.11 -7.89
N ASP A 360 15.10 8.30 -8.49
CA ASP A 360 16.30 9.17 -8.47
C ASP A 360 16.50 9.78 -7.07
N SER A 361 15.42 9.87 -6.26
CA SER A 361 15.48 10.37 -4.89
C SER A 361 14.38 9.76 -4.04
N VAL A 362 14.70 9.36 -2.82
CA VAL A 362 13.74 8.88 -1.81
C VAL A 362 13.78 9.83 -0.60
N VAL A 363 12.63 10.38 -0.24
CA VAL A 363 12.49 11.30 0.89
C VAL A 363 11.81 10.58 2.06
N VAL A 364 12.48 10.54 3.19
CA VAL A 364 11.94 10.12 4.48
C VAL A 364 12.03 11.28 5.48
N PRO A 365 11.29 11.30 6.58
CA PRO A 365 11.39 12.37 7.56
C PRO A 365 12.83 12.60 8.05
N GLY A 366 13.38 13.77 7.78
CA GLY A 366 14.73 14.17 8.20
C GLY A 366 15.89 13.66 7.35
N LEU A 367 15.63 12.86 6.28
CA LEU A 367 16.68 12.34 5.41
C LEU A 367 16.20 12.28 3.95
N THR A 368 17.07 12.71 3.04
CA THR A 368 16.91 12.48 1.60
C THR A 368 17.96 11.48 1.14
N ILE A 369 17.52 10.43 0.49
CA ILE A 369 18.34 9.37 -0.09
C ILE A 369 18.36 9.62 -1.60
N GLY A 370 19.49 9.43 -2.26
CA GLY A 370 19.64 9.59 -3.70
C GLY A 370 19.05 8.42 -4.50
N HIS A 371 19.74 8.04 -5.57
CA HIS A 371 19.27 6.96 -6.44
C HIS A 371 19.08 5.66 -5.67
N SER A 372 17.93 5.03 -5.87
CA SER A 372 17.55 3.81 -5.15
C SER A 372 16.81 2.85 -6.06
N ALA A 373 17.14 1.57 -5.95
CA ALA A 373 16.45 0.50 -6.66
C ALA A 373 16.08 -0.62 -5.69
N ALA A 374 14.82 -1.03 -5.74
CA ALA A 374 14.28 -2.07 -4.87
C ALA A 374 13.37 -3.05 -5.63
N THR A 375 13.38 -4.29 -5.18
CA THR A 375 12.39 -5.31 -5.57
C THR A 375 11.51 -5.60 -4.36
N ILE A 376 10.19 -5.52 -4.52
CA ILE A 376 9.21 -5.81 -3.48
C ILE A 376 8.42 -7.04 -3.90
N SER A 377 8.55 -8.12 -3.15
CA SER A 377 7.78 -9.35 -3.33
C SER A 377 6.80 -9.51 -2.18
N LEU A 378 5.51 -9.62 -2.51
CA LEU A 378 4.44 -9.98 -1.56
C LEU A 378 3.92 -11.35 -1.94
N LYS A 379 3.95 -12.31 -1.02
CA LYS A 379 3.44 -13.65 -1.28
C LYS A 379 2.88 -14.29 -0.03
N ALA A 380 1.61 -14.62 -0.07
CA ALA A 380 0.94 -15.37 0.99
C ALA A 380 1.13 -14.77 2.40
N GLY A 381 0.96 -13.46 2.56
CA GLY A 381 1.12 -12.79 3.87
C GLY A 381 2.57 -12.49 4.26
N LYS A 382 3.51 -12.64 3.33
CA LYS A 382 4.92 -12.29 3.53
C LYS A 382 5.35 -11.22 2.56
N MET A 383 6.10 -10.25 3.05
CA MET A 383 6.77 -9.23 2.24
C MET A 383 8.28 -9.42 2.31
N LEU A 384 8.93 -9.31 1.18
CA LEU A 384 10.36 -9.12 1.06
C LEU A 384 10.60 -7.87 0.21
N ALA A 385 11.20 -6.86 0.81
CA ALA A 385 11.75 -5.72 0.10
C ALA A 385 13.26 -5.87 0.05
N ASP A 386 13.81 -6.04 -1.12
CA ASP A 386 15.25 -6.15 -1.39
C ASP A 386 15.71 -4.83 -2.02
N ILE A 387 16.50 -4.06 -1.29
CA ILE A 387 17.07 -2.79 -1.73
C ILE A 387 18.46 -3.10 -2.27
N ALA A 388 18.54 -3.27 -3.59
CA ALA A 388 19.78 -3.67 -4.25
C ALA A 388 20.79 -2.52 -4.34
N GLU A 389 20.31 -1.29 -4.46
CA GLU A 389 21.12 -0.10 -4.59
C GLU A 389 20.50 1.07 -3.84
N LEU A 390 21.33 1.76 -3.10
CA LEU A 390 20.97 2.93 -2.30
C LEU A 390 22.15 3.88 -2.35
N GLU A 391 22.03 4.94 -3.12
CA GLU A 391 23.02 6.04 -3.15
C GLU A 391 22.53 7.14 -2.20
N ILE A 392 23.40 7.53 -1.27
CA ILE A 392 23.12 8.63 -0.36
C ILE A 392 24.24 9.62 -0.57
N ASP A 393 24.00 10.81 -1.14
CA ASP A 393 24.96 11.88 -1.45
C ASP A 393 26.45 11.48 -1.64
N ASP A 394 27.11 12.02 -2.65
CA ASP A 394 28.58 12.01 -2.88
C ASP A 394 29.35 10.70 -2.59
N GLY A 395 28.87 9.56 -3.10
CA GLY A 395 29.62 8.30 -3.08
C GLY A 395 29.32 7.37 -1.91
N MET A 396 28.30 7.65 -1.12
CA MET A 396 27.76 6.71 -0.14
C MET A 396 26.92 5.65 -0.86
N ARG A 397 27.11 4.40 -0.48
CA ARG A 397 26.41 3.26 -1.05
C ARG A 397 25.84 2.38 0.04
N GLY A 398 24.77 1.73 -0.27
CA GLY A 398 24.20 0.76 0.65
C GLY A 398 23.20 -0.16 -0.04
N GLY A 399 22.77 -1.13 0.73
CA GLY A 399 21.70 -2.05 0.35
C GLY A 399 21.20 -2.78 1.57
N GLY A 400 20.13 -3.53 1.38
CA GLY A 400 19.58 -4.30 2.48
C GLY A 400 18.28 -4.99 2.14
N GLN A 401 17.76 -5.71 3.12
CA GLN A 401 16.52 -6.45 3.01
C GLN A 401 15.62 -6.13 4.20
N LEU A 402 14.34 -5.95 3.93
CA LEU A 402 13.29 -5.92 4.94
C LEU A 402 12.33 -7.07 4.66
N ARG A 403 12.13 -7.94 5.65
CA ARG A 403 11.10 -8.98 5.63
C ARG A 403 10.02 -8.67 6.63
N ILE A 404 8.77 -8.88 6.25
CA ILE A 404 7.61 -8.81 7.15
C ILE A 404 6.80 -10.09 6.93
N ASP A 405 6.52 -10.84 7.99
CA ASP A 405 5.65 -12.02 7.98
C ASP A 405 4.44 -11.76 8.87
N THR A 406 3.24 -11.73 8.27
CA THR A 406 1.97 -11.46 8.96
C THR A 406 1.19 -12.73 9.30
N ASN A 407 1.75 -13.93 9.06
CA ASN A 407 1.04 -15.19 9.27
C ASN A 407 1.02 -15.66 10.74
N GLY A 408 1.77 -15.01 11.63
CA GLY A 408 1.78 -15.30 13.06
C GLY A 408 0.64 -14.64 13.83
N SER A 409 0.69 -14.73 15.16
CA SER A 409 -0.21 -13.99 16.06
C SER A 409 0.07 -12.48 16.03
N HIS A 410 1.30 -12.12 15.75
CA HIS A 410 1.79 -10.76 15.54
C HIS A 410 2.71 -10.73 14.31
N PRO A 411 2.84 -9.59 13.61
CA PRO A 411 3.81 -9.46 12.54
C PRO A 411 5.25 -9.65 13.06
N ASN A 412 6.05 -10.38 12.29
CA ASN A 412 7.48 -10.52 12.50
C ASN A 412 8.23 -9.69 11.46
N TYR A 413 9.30 -9.03 11.90
CA TYR A 413 10.14 -8.16 11.10
C TYR A 413 11.58 -8.65 11.15
N ASP A 414 12.27 -8.63 10.02
CA ASP A 414 13.68 -8.95 9.88
C ASP A 414 14.30 -7.89 8.96
N VAL A 415 15.29 -7.17 9.47
CA VAL A 415 15.97 -6.07 8.77
C VAL A 415 17.45 -6.41 8.71
N HIS A 416 17.96 -6.52 7.50
CA HIS A 416 19.39 -6.61 7.22
C HIS A 416 19.80 -5.43 6.34
N ALA A 417 20.79 -4.63 6.76
CA ALA A 417 21.28 -3.50 5.98
C ALA A 417 22.80 -3.36 6.13
N LYS A 418 23.46 -3.04 5.02
CA LYS A 418 24.87 -2.67 4.96
C LYS A 418 24.97 -1.33 4.27
N LEU A 419 25.49 -0.34 4.97
CA LEU A 419 25.66 1.03 4.50
C LEU A 419 27.14 1.37 4.57
N GLU A 420 27.71 1.85 3.47
CA GLU A 420 29.15 2.14 3.35
C GLU A 420 29.37 3.63 3.17
N SER A 421 30.34 4.18 3.89
CA SER A 421 30.76 5.58 3.85
C SER A 421 29.62 6.59 4.09
N ILE A 422 28.62 6.24 4.93
CA ILE A 422 27.48 7.13 5.21
C ILE A 422 27.90 8.28 6.15
N ASP A 423 27.20 9.41 6.07
CA ASP A 423 27.29 10.49 7.05
C ASP A 423 26.63 10.03 8.37
N LEU A 424 27.45 9.65 9.34
CA LEU A 424 26.99 9.18 10.66
C LEU A 424 26.25 10.28 11.42
N GLY A 425 26.55 11.56 11.16
CA GLY A 425 25.89 12.69 11.79
C GLY A 425 24.45 12.84 11.31
N GLN A 426 24.22 12.76 10.00
CA GLN A 426 22.89 12.78 9.42
C GLN A 426 22.09 11.53 9.83
N ALA A 427 22.69 10.34 9.79
CA ALA A 427 22.06 9.10 10.21
C ALA A 427 21.65 9.16 11.69
N GLY A 428 22.55 9.60 12.58
CA GLY A 428 22.26 9.77 14.00
C GLY A 428 21.13 10.77 14.26
N LYS A 429 21.13 11.89 13.54
CA LYS A 429 20.05 12.88 13.61
C LYS A 429 18.70 12.29 13.14
N ALA A 430 18.68 11.55 12.05
CA ALA A 430 17.46 10.93 11.54
C ALA A 430 16.91 9.84 12.51
N ILE A 431 17.79 9.06 13.13
CA ILE A 431 17.41 7.94 14.01
C ILE A 431 17.07 8.43 15.42
N PHE A 432 17.95 9.24 16.03
CA PHE A 432 17.90 9.64 17.45
C PHE A 432 17.44 11.09 17.67
N GLY A 433 17.27 11.90 16.60
CA GLY A 433 16.93 13.32 16.69
C GLY A 433 18.13 14.27 16.86
N HIS A 434 19.33 13.74 17.13
CA HIS A 434 20.56 14.52 17.28
C HIS A 434 21.78 13.75 16.76
N PRO A 435 22.82 14.45 16.26
CA PRO A 435 24.06 13.81 15.83
C PRO A 435 24.86 13.34 17.06
N THR A 436 25.14 12.04 17.13
CA THR A 436 25.96 11.47 18.21
C THR A 436 27.42 11.35 17.80
N ILE A 437 27.64 10.99 16.53
CA ILE A 437 28.95 10.86 15.89
C ILE A 437 28.85 11.58 14.56
N GLN A 438 29.89 12.33 14.19
CA GLN A 438 29.97 12.98 12.88
C GLN A 438 31.17 12.44 12.13
N GLY A 439 31.06 12.33 10.82
CA GLY A 439 32.07 11.75 9.95
C GLY A 439 31.52 10.69 9.05
N ARG A 440 32.36 10.12 8.19
CA ARG A 440 31.98 9.02 7.30
C ARG A 440 32.27 7.68 7.94
N GLY A 441 31.31 6.77 7.87
CA GLY A 441 31.45 5.44 8.46
C GLY A 441 30.61 4.38 7.80
N ASP A 442 30.94 3.15 8.11
CA ASP A 442 30.19 1.98 7.70
C ASP A 442 29.26 1.54 8.84
N VAL A 443 28.04 1.18 8.47
CA VAL A 443 27.03 0.66 9.42
C VAL A 443 26.47 -0.66 8.91
N ILE A 444 26.47 -1.67 9.77
CA ILE A 444 25.83 -2.96 9.53
C ILE A 444 24.72 -3.14 10.57
N VAL A 445 23.53 -3.42 10.09
CA VAL A 445 22.33 -3.64 10.91
C VAL A 445 21.78 -5.02 10.59
N ASP A 446 21.57 -5.81 11.64
CA ASP A 446 20.97 -7.14 11.58
C ASP A 446 19.99 -7.24 12.76
N LEU A 447 18.73 -6.95 12.52
CA LEU A 447 17.73 -6.79 13.58
C LEU A 447 16.46 -7.58 13.25
N THR A 448 15.91 -8.24 14.26
CA THR A 448 14.60 -8.87 14.22
C THR A 448 13.71 -8.30 15.32
N ALA A 449 12.41 -8.26 15.07
CA ALA A 449 11.41 -7.82 16.04
C ALA A 449 10.05 -8.47 15.79
N ASP A 450 9.25 -8.59 16.84
CA ASP A 450 7.87 -9.07 16.78
C ASP A 450 6.93 -8.05 17.41
N GLY A 451 5.76 -7.81 16.81
CA GLY A 451 4.76 -6.96 17.45
C GLY A 451 3.90 -6.20 16.48
N ASP A 452 2.79 -5.70 16.99
CA ASP A 452 1.79 -4.89 16.28
C ASP A 452 1.80 -3.40 16.72
N SER A 453 2.73 -3.03 17.59
CA SER A 453 2.90 -1.67 18.08
C SER A 453 4.39 -1.33 18.27
N GLY A 454 4.73 -0.05 18.28
CA GLY A 454 6.10 0.39 18.46
C GLY A 454 6.69 0.00 19.82
N ASP A 455 5.89 -0.02 20.88
CA ASP A 455 6.36 -0.46 22.19
C ASP A 455 6.69 -1.96 22.20
N THR A 456 5.85 -2.79 21.57
CA THR A 456 6.13 -4.23 21.44
C THR A 456 7.34 -4.48 20.56
N LEU A 457 7.50 -3.76 19.45
CA LEU A 457 8.68 -3.85 18.58
C LEU A 457 9.96 -3.51 19.31
N LEU A 458 9.98 -2.42 20.07
CA LEU A 458 11.17 -2.02 20.83
C LEU A 458 11.53 -3.04 21.92
N ARG A 459 10.55 -3.69 22.55
CA ARG A 459 10.76 -4.71 23.60
C ARG A 459 11.17 -6.08 23.06
N SER A 460 10.87 -6.37 21.81
CA SER A 460 11.20 -7.63 21.14
C SER A 460 12.40 -7.52 20.21
N LEU A 461 13.05 -6.35 20.18
CA LEU A 461 14.16 -6.09 19.26
C LEU A 461 15.37 -6.92 19.64
N ASP A 462 15.81 -7.80 18.74
CA ASP A 462 16.99 -8.64 18.88
C ASP A 462 17.92 -8.47 17.68
N GLY A 463 19.22 -8.67 17.88
CA GLY A 463 20.19 -8.73 16.77
C GLY A 463 21.53 -8.08 17.04
N LYS A 464 22.09 -7.45 16.01
CA LYS A 464 23.42 -6.84 16.02
C LYS A 464 23.46 -5.51 15.27
N LEU A 465 24.32 -4.63 15.79
CA LEU A 465 24.64 -3.35 15.17
C LEU A 465 26.16 -3.14 15.18
N CYS A 466 26.76 -2.82 14.03
CA CYS A 466 28.17 -2.46 13.93
C CYS A 466 28.29 -1.06 13.32
N VAL A 467 29.16 -0.24 13.88
CA VAL A 467 29.48 1.11 13.39
C VAL A 467 30.99 1.26 13.36
N THR A 468 31.54 1.59 12.19
CA THR A 468 32.98 1.79 12.00
C THR A 468 33.22 3.11 11.32
N LEU A 469 34.13 3.95 11.82
CA LEU A 469 34.53 5.17 11.17
C LEU A 469 35.57 4.87 10.09
N VAL A 470 35.35 5.36 8.87
CA VAL A 470 36.25 5.11 7.72
C VAL A 470 37.33 6.18 7.62
N GLU A 471 36.97 7.44 7.83
CA GLU A 471 37.86 8.58 7.87
C GLU A 471 37.59 9.34 9.16
N GLY A 472 38.59 10.04 9.71
CA GLY A 472 38.47 10.80 10.95
C GLY A 472 37.15 11.59 11.06
N GLY A 473 36.64 11.72 12.26
CA GLY A 473 35.34 12.33 12.53
C GLY A 473 35.32 13.12 13.83
N GLN A 474 34.13 13.34 14.35
CA GLN A 474 33.92 14.00 15.64
C GLN A 474 32.95 13.16 16.51
N LEU A 475 33.30 13.02 17.76
CA LEU A 475 32.36 12.50 18.78
C LEU A 475 31.59 13.69 19.35
N GLY A 476 30.26 13.63 19.31
CA GLY A 476 29.38 14.70 19.77
C GLY A 476 29.33 14.90 21.29
N VAL A 477 30.37 14.46 22.00
CA VAL A 477 30.54 14.65 23.44
C VAL A 477 32.02 15.01 23.74
N ASP A 478 32.26 16.10 24.45
CA ASP A 478 33.59 16.48 24.89
C ASP A 478 34.00 15.68 26.12
N ILE A 479 34.92 14.74 25.91
CA ILE A 479 35.41 13.82 26.95
C ILE A 479 36.12 14.59 28.08
N ASN A 480 36.80 15.71 27.81
CA ASN A 480 37.46 16.48 28.86
C ASN A 480 36.43 17.15 29.78
N GLN A 481 35.35 17.63 29.19
CA GLN A 481 34.23 18.17 29.97
C GLN A 481 33.50 17.09 30.75
N LEU A 482 33.35 15.89 30.19
CA LEU A 482 32.79 14.73 30.92
C LEU A 482 33.59 14.39 32.16
N VAL A 483 34.91 14.31 32.04
CA VAL A 483 35.81 14.04 33.21
C VAL A 483 35.64 15.12 34.28
N THR A 484 35.52 16.38 33.88
CA THR A 484 35.30 17.49 34.82
C THR A 484 33.91 17.42 35.44
N ALA A 485 32.88 17.08 34.63
CA ALA A 485 31.49 16.96 35.08
C ALA A 485 31.31 15.83 36.09
N ALA A 486 31.96 14.67 35.89
CA ALA A 486 31.87 13.53 36.79
C ALA A 486 32.31 13.85 38.21
N SER A 487 33.27 14.79 38.38
CA SER A 487 33.79 15.23 39.68
C SER A 487 33.09 16.47 40.25
N SER A 488 32.06 16.98 39.62
CA SER A 488 31.36 18.23 39.97
C SER A 488 29.98 18.00 40.57
N PRO A 489 29.55 18.79 41.57
CA PRO A 489 28.17 18.78 42.03
C PRO A 489 27.15 19.32 41.02
N GLN A 490 27.60 19.97 39.93
CA GLN A 490 26.76 20.58 38.88
C GLN A 490 26.65 19.69 37.63
N GLN A 491 26.56 18.38 37.77
CA GLN A 491 26.62 17.37 36.69
C GLN A 491 25.65 17.65 35.53
N ALA A 492 24.40 17.98 35.82
CA ALA A 492 23.37 18.19 34.79
C ALA A 492 23.66 19.38 33.84
N THR A 493 24.28 20.43 34.36
CA THR A 493 24.68 21.60 33.53
C THR A 493 25.91 21.29 32.70
N LEU A 494 26.88 20.62 33.30
CA LEU A 494 28.11 20.20 32.64
C LEU A 494 27.89 19.10 31.63
N TRP A 495 26.94 18.17 31.84
CA TRP A 495 26.51 17.20 30.85
C TRP A 495 26.00 17.90 29.58
N ARG A 496 25.08 18.84 29.73
CA ARG A 496 24.57 19.62 28.56
C ARG A 496 25.68 20.36 27.82
N ALA A 497 26.66 20.90 28.53
CA ALA A 497 27.81 21.55 27.92
C ALA A 497 28.69 20.52 27.18
N ALA A 498 29.00 19.38 27.78
CA ALA A 498 29.78 18.32 27.17
C ALA A 498 29.07 17.71 25.94
N ALA A 499 27.77 17.48 26.04
CA ALA A 499 26.93 16.96 24.94
C ALA A 499 26.66 17.98 23.82
N SER A 500 27.00 19.27 24.03
CA SER A 500 26.93 20.33 23.01
C SER A 500 28.27 20.59 22.33
N SER A 501 29.33 19.92 22.75
CA SER A 501 30.71 20.09 22.27
C SER A 501 31.15 18.81 21.56
N ALA A 502 31.95 18.94 20.52
CA ALA A 502 32.47 17.80 19.79
C ALA A 502 34.01 17.76 19.89
N ILE A 503 34.57 16.58 19.97
CA ILE A 503 36.01 16.35 19.89
C ILE A 503 36.37 15.56 18.64
N PRO A 504 37.49 15.86 17.97
CA PRO A 504 37.95 15.07 16.83
C PRO A 504 38.32 13.64 17.31
N ILE A 505 37.95 12.64 16.51
CA ILE A 505 38.33 11.25 16.67
C ILE A 505 38.94 10.73 15.38
N ASP A 506 39.98 9.91 15.49
CA ASP A 506 40.69 9.32 14.35
C ASP A 506 40.07 7.99 13.92
N GLN A 507 39.60 7.20 14.88
CA GLN A 507 39.06 5.87 14.66
C GLN A 507 37.90 5.60 15.62
N LEU A 508 36.93 4.82 15.13
CA LEU A 508 35.84 4.23 15.91
C LEU A 508 35.57 2.82 15.39
N ASP A 509 35.50 1.84 16.27
CA ASP A 509 34.94 0.50 16.04
C ASP A 509 33.99 0.20 17.19
N ALA A 510 32.71 0.07 16.86
CA ALA A 510 31.67 -0.22 17.84
C ALA A 510 30.79 -1.36 17.34
N ARG A 511 30.65 -2.39 18.18
CA ARG A 511 29.80 -3.57 17.95
C ARG A 511 28.91 -3.78 19.14
N PHE A 512 27.66 -3.99 18.84
CA PHE A 512 26.61 -4.14 19.83
C PHE A 512 25.76 -5.36 19.54
N ALA A 513 25.41 -6.10 20.59
CA ALA A 513 24.34 -7.08 20.59
C ALA A 513 23.06 -6.42 21.12
N VAL A 514 21.94 -6.70 20.52
CA VAL A 514 20.63 -6.23 20.97
C VAL A 514 19.83 -7.45 21.43
N VAL A 515 19.30 -7.40 22.64
CA VAL A 515 18.51 -8.49 23.23
C VAL A 515 17.31 -7.89 23.96
N ASN A 516 16.08 -8.19 23.49
CA ASN A 516 14.84 -7.67 24.05
C ASN A 516 14.83 -6.13 24.17
N GLY A 517 15.35 -5.44 23.16
CA GLY A 517 15.42 -3.98 23.12
C GLY A 517 16.53 -3.37 23.99
N VAL A 518 17.39 -4.18 24.58
CA VAL A 518 18.55 -3.74 25.34
C VAL A 518 19.82 -3.92 24.49
N ILE A 519 20.43 -2.81 24.12
CA ILE A 519 21.71 -2.77 23.39
C ILE A 519 22.83 -3.03 24.39
N ARG A 520 23.65 -4.05 24.17
CA ARG A 520 24.85 -4.40 24.96
C ARG A 520 26.09 -4.19 24.14
N THR A 521 27.08 -3.56 24.73
CA THR A 521 28.37 -3.37 24.08
C THR A 521 29.13 -4.73 24.03
N GLU A 522 29.48 -5.17 22.81
CA GLU A 522 30.45 -6.25 22.60
C GLU A 522 31.86 -5.65 22.49
N THR A 523 32.00 -4.59 21.76
CA THR A 523 33.21 -3.79 21.61
C THR A 523 32.80 -2.36 21.28
N ALA A 524 33.38 -1.37 21.95
CA ALA A 524 33.25 0.03 21.55
C ALA A 524 34.56 0.75 21.92
N GLN A 525 35.33 1.08 20.89
CA GLN A 525 36.63 1.71 21.01
C GLN A 525 36.74 2.89 20.10
N ALA A 526 37.28 4.00 20.58
CA ALA A 526 37.57 5.17 19.79
C ALA A 526 38.97 5.70 20.13
N MET A 527 39.61 6.31 19.13
CA MET A 527 40.92 6.96 19.26
C MET A 527 40.77 8.44 18.93
N ALA A 528 41.34 9.30 19.79
CA ALA A 528 41.36 10.76 19.66
C ALA A 528 42.77 11.26 19.94
N GLY A 529 43.60 11.45 18.91
CA GLY A 529 45.00 11.77 19.03
C GLY A 529 45.78 10.76 19.86
N GLU A 530 46.32 11.17 21.00
CA GLU A 530 47.04 10.28 21.92
C GLU A 530 46.16 9.57 22.93
N ARG A 531 44.84 9.76 22.88
CA ARG A 531 43.89 9.12 23.82
C ARG A 531 43.18 7.95 23.19
N ALA A 532 43.06 6.87 23.97
CA ALA A 532 42.22 5.71 23.69
C ALA A 532 41.02 5.71 24.61
N MET A 533 39.84 5.47 24.07
CA MET A 533 38.59 5.37 24.80
C MET A 533 37.97 4.01 24.57
N LYS A 534 37.41 3.44 25.63
CA LYS A 534 36.63 2.20 25.57
C LYS A 534 35.35 2.39 26.36
N ALA A 535 34.21 2.09 25.71
CA ALA A 535 32.94 2.06 26.39
C ALA A 535 32.48 0.61 26.56
N ASP A 536 31.86 0.30 27.70
CA ASP A 536 31.23 -0.97 28.01
C ASP A 536 29.93 -0.71 28.76
N GLY A 537 28.88 -1.45 28.48
CA GLY A 537 27.62 -1.25 29.17
C GLY A 537 26.39 -1.58 28.36
N VAL A 538 25.27 -0.99 28.76
CA VAL A 538 23.97 -1.25 28.18
C VAL A 538 23.18 0.04 27.94
N ILE A 539 22.35 0.02 26.88
CA ILE A 539 21.34 1.06 26.58
C ILE A 539 19.99 0.37 26.46
N ASP A 540 19.06 0.73 27.32
CA ASP A 540 17.69 0.22 27.30
C ASP A 540 16.80 1.15 26.46
N LEU A 541 16.43 0.69 25.25
CA LEU A 541 15.60 1.48 24.31
C LEU A 541 14.18 1.71 24.86
N PRO A 542 13.47 0.69 25.37
CA PRO A 542 12.16 0.87 25.99
C PRO A 542 12.16 1.82 27.17
N ALA A 543 13.13 1.67 28.08
CA ALA A 543 13.24 2.50 29.28
C ALA A 543 13.87 3.88 29.02
N ARG A 544 14.48 4.08 27.85
CA ARG A 544 15.24 5.29 27.48
C ARG A 544 16.32 5.61 28.51
N SER A 545 17.04 4.61 28.95
CA SER A 545 18.09 4.71 29.96
C SER A 545 19.38 4.07 29.46
N LEU A 546 20.49 4.47 30.08
CA LEU A 546 21.80 3.90 29.82
C LEU A 546 22.52 3.58 31.15
N ASP A 547 23.44 2.63 31.04
CA ASP A 547 24.38 2.25 32.10
C ASP A 547 25.68 1.86 31.40
N ILE A 548 26.62 2.83 31.33
CA ILE A 548 27.83 2.74 30.52
C ILE A 548 29.04 3.13 31.36
N GLU A 549 30.04 2.25 31.41
CA GLU A 549 31.37 2.54 31.88
C GLU A 549 32.24 3.06 30.71
N LEU A 550 32.76 4.27 30.83
CA LEU A 550 33.69 4.87 29.89
C LEU A 550 35.11 4.90 30.49
N ALA A 551 36.01 4.11 29.92
CA ALA A 551 37.42 4.08 30.30
C ALA A 551 38.26 4.92 29.32
N ILE A 552 39.06 5.84 29.84
CA ILE A 552 39.91 6.76 29.08
C ILE A 552 41.37 6.52 29.48
N GLY A 553 42.26 6.29 28.50
CA GLY A 553 43.70 6.05 28.71
C GLY A 553 44.56 6.62 27.60
N ASP A 554 45.87 6.44 27.65
CA ASP A 554 46.83 6.89 26.64
C ASP A 554 47.01 5.85 25.53
N ARG A 555 47.04 6.26 24.28
CA ARG A 555 47.23 5.41 23.08
C ARG A 555 48.55 4.67 23.08
N ALA A 556 49.67 5.35 23.43
CA ALA A 556 51.04 4.78 23.43
C ALA A 556 51.23 3.57 24.36
N ARG A 557 50.28 3.35 25.27
CA ARG A 557 50.30 2.21 26.21
C ARG A 557 49.30 1.11 25.88
N ALA A 558 48.34 1.36 24.99
CA ALA A 558 47.43 0.37 24.48
C ALA A 558 48.15 -0.62 23.55
N ASP A 559 49.20 -0.19 22.86
CA ASP A 559 49.99 -0.99 21.90
C ASP A 559 51.23 -1.65 22.54
N ALA A 560 51.58 -1.30 23.79
CA ALA A 560 52.70 -1.89 24.50
C ALA A 560 52.23 -3.17 25.21
N GLY A 561 52.89 -4.30 24.89
CA GLY A 561 52.55 -5.61 25.46
C GLY A 561 52.59 -5.65 26.99
N GLU A 562 52.22 -6.80 27.57
CA GLU A 562 51.87 -7.05 28.98
C GLU A 562 52.85 -6.59 30.09
N ASP A 563 54.05 -6.11 29.75
CA ASP A 563 55.08 -5.71 30.75
C ASP A 563 55.07 -4.22 31.12
N VAL A 564 54.16 -3.39 30.60
CA VAL A 564 54.09 -1.97 30.94
C VAL A 564 53.03 -1.71 31.99
N LYS A 565 53.46 -1.19 33.16
CA LYS A 565 52.57 -0.79 34.25
C LYS A 565 51.44 0.11 33.72
N PRO A 566 50.17 -0.26 33.92
CA PRO A 566 49.03 0.47 33.35
C PRO A 566 49.07 1.93 33.85
N ALA A 567 48.88 2.90 32.90
CA ALA A 567 48.66 4.28 33.25
C ALA A 567 47.36 4.43 34.07
N PRO A 568 47.25 5.47 34.88
CA PRO A 568 46.01 5.77 35.57
C PRO A 568 44.89 5.92 34.51
N ARG A 569 43.96 4.94 34.47
CA ARG A 569 42.74 4.99 33.70
C ARG A 569 41.79 5.91 34.43
N GLN A 570 41.25 6.87 33.72
CA GLN A 570 40.05 7.58 34.18
C GLN A 570 38.86 6.73 33.77
N VAL A 571 38.04 6.35 34.71
CA VAL A 571 36.82 5.59 34.48
C VAL A 571 35.64 6.43 34.95
N ILE A 572 34.62 6.56 34.12
CA ILE A 572 33.41 7.33 34.40
C ILE A 572 32.21 6.40 34.18
N ASP A 573 31.40 6.27 35.22
CA ASP A 573 30.07 5.61 35.09
C ASP A 573 29.04 6.63 34.71
N LEU A 574 28.28 6.30 33.67
CA LEU A 574 27.14 7.04 33.15
C LEU A 574 25.88 6.19 33.33
N HIS A 575 24.94 6.60 34.17
CA HIS A 575 23.73 5.84 34.46
C HIS A 575 22.47 6.71 34.53
N GLY A 576 21.31 6.12 34.21
CA GLY A 576 20.01 6.77 34.27
C GLY A 576 19.47 7.19 32.91
N PRO A 577 18.53 8.17 32.84
CA PRO A 577 17.90 8.60 31.59
C PRO A 577 18.94 9.16 30.61
N TRP A 578 18.94 8.68 29.35
CA TRP A 578 19.94 9.07 28.35
C TRP A 578 19.95 10.57 28.01
N ALA A 579 18.82 11.27 28.18
CA ALA A 579 18.74 12.72 28.00
C ALA A 579 19.52 13.51 29.07
N GLN A 580 19.69 12.94 30.26
CA GLN A 580 20.38 13.55 31.39
C GLN A 580 20.91 12.47 32.36
N PRO A 581 21.98 11.75 31.97
CA PRO A 581 22.55 10.71 32.81
C PRO A 581 23.25 11.31 34.06
N THR A 582 23.31 10.53 35.11
CA THR A 582 24.13 10.79 36.27
C THR A 582 25.54 10.25 36.02
N MET A 583 26.56 10.98 36.40
CA MET A 583 27.97 10.66 36.15
C MET A 583 28.71 10.46 37.49
N GLN A 584 29.51 9.40 37.60
CA GLN A 584 30.33 9.16 38.75
C GLN A 584 31.75 8.73 38.33
N PRO A 585 32.80 9.36 38.90
CA PRO A 585 34.15 8.86 38.67
C PRO A 585 34.33 7.56 39.46
N VAL A 586 34.82 6.51 38.78
CA VAL A 586 35.18 5.24 39.44
C VAL A 586 36.63 5.31 39.82
N ALA A 587 36.94 5.09 41.09
CA ALA A 587 38.33 4.99 41.55
C ALA A 587 39.01 3.82 40.85
N ALA A 588 40.18 4.08 40.23
CA ALA A 588 40.97 3.01 39.61
C ALA A 588 41.27 1.90 40.63
N PRO A 589 41.04 0.63 40.32
CA PRO A 589 41.35 -0.45 41.24
C PRO A 589 42.87 -0.49 41.49
N GLY A 590 43.28 -0.20 42.69
CA GLY A 590 44.57 -0.59 43.28
C GLY A 590 45.66 0.45 43.29
N THR A 591 45.72 1.23 44.35
CA THR A 591 46.92 1.34 45.18
C THR A 591 46.47 1.13 46.61
N GLY A 592 46.29 -0.14 46.98
CA GLY A 592 46.24 -0.50 48.39
C GLY A 592 47.58 -0.14 49.00
N GLU A 593 47.63 0.91 49.82
CA GLU A 593 48.74 1.12 50.75
C GLU A 593 48.92 -0.17 51.58
N PRO A 594 50.15 -0.67 51.74
CA PRO A 594 50.37 -1.75 52.67
C PRO A 594 50.03 -1.26 54.09
N HIS A 595 49.04 -1.86 54.72
CA HIS A 595 48.74 -1.66 56.09
C HIS A 595 50.02 -2.01 56.89
N ASP A 596 50.72 -0.96 57.34
CA ASP A 596 51.75 -1.10 58.40
C ASP A 596 51.10 -1.68 59.66
N THR A 597 51.38 -2.89 59.92
CA THR A 597 51.03 -3.53 61.16
C THR A 597 51.92 -2.94 62.25
N PRO A 598 51.41 -2.28 63.30
CA PRO A 598 52.23 -1.80 64.37
C PRO A 598 52.79 -2.99 65.13
N ALA A 599 54.14 -3.05 65.23
CA ALA A 599 54.87 -4.00 66.10
C ALA A 599 54.45 -3.79 67.59
N GLY A 600 53.84 -4.81 68.17
CA GLY A 600 53.53 -4.84 69.59
C GLY A 600 54.81 -4.86 70.42
N PRO A 601 54.82 -4.21 71.57
CA PRO A 601 55.95 -4.26 72.49
C PRO A 601 55.90 -5.50 73.37
N GLY A 602 57.02 -6.17 73.55
CA GLY A 602 57.21 -7.22 74.52
C GLY A 602 58.52 -7.90 74.36
#